data_8ee90133cf33fa88c54291b2d022ba8a
#
_entry.id   8ee90133cf33fa88c54291b2d022ba8a
#
_cell.length_a   1.000
_cell.length_b   1.000
_cell.length_c   1.000
_cell.angle_alpha   90.00
_cell.angle_beta   90.00
_cell.angle_gamma   90.00
#
_symmetry.space_group_name_H-M   'P 1'
#
loop_
_entity.id
_entity.type
_entity.pdbx_description
1 polymer ?
#
loop_
_entity_poly.entity_id
_entity_poly.type
_entity_poly.pdbx_seq_one_letter_code
_entity_poly.pdbx_strand_id
1 'polypeptide(L)'
;MKKLYILLLAGTVFANNFNALAKASAALKIGMFKEALLHVSDAQKENPTNPDVYRMKALLLEVLDEPKKALKAWKNCLEYSIDEHMSREANIHIQSLSEK
;
A
#
# COMPACT_ATOMS: atom_id res chain seq x y z
N MET A 1 -28.42 -27.13 3.30
CA MET A 1 -28.39 -25.75 3.79
C MET A 1 -27.18 -25.41 4.63
N LYS A 2 -26.75 -26.31 5.55
CA LYS A 2 -25.56 -26.06 6.37
C LYS A 2 -24.28 -25.91 5.56
N LYS A 3 -24.17 -26.60 4.44
CA LYS A 3 -22.99 -26.53 3.56
C LYS A 3 -22.82 -25.15 2.90
N LEU A 4 -23.95 -24.47 2.62
CA LEU A 4 -23.95 -23.14 2.04
C LEU A 4 -23.40 -22.10 3.00
N TYR A 5 -23.73 -22.21 4.28
CA TYR A 5 -23.20 -21.28 5.30
C TYR A 5 -21.70 -21.41 5.46
N ILE A 6 -21.19 -22.64 5.44
CA ILE A 6 -19.76 -22.89 5.57
C ILE A 6 -18.99 -22.29 4.38
N LEU A 7 -19.54 -22.43 3.19
CA LEU A 7 -18.92 -21.87 1.96
C LEU A 7 -18.89 -20.34 2.00
N LEU A 8 -19.97 -19.72 2.47
CA LEU A 8 -20.04 -18.27 2.62
C LEU A 8 -19.02 -17.74 3.62
N LEU A 9 -18.89 -18.42 4.77
CA LEU A 9 -17.91 -18.04 5.79
C LEU A 9 -16.48 -18.18 5.26
N ALA A 10 -16.18 -19.27 4.56
CA ALA A 10 -14.87 -19.48 3.97
C ALA A 10 -14.56 -18.40 2.93
N GLY A 11 -15.53 -18.03 2.10
CA GLY A 11 -15.37 -16.97 1.11
C GLY A 11 -15.12 -15.62 1.76
N THR A 12 -15.81 -15.32 2.85
CA THR A 12 -15.63 -14.06 3.58
C THR A 12 -14.24 -13.97 4.21
N VAL A 13 -13.78 -15.05 4.85
CA VAL A 13 -12.44 -15.10 5.44
C VAL A 13 -11.37 -14.94 4.37
N PHE A 14 -11.55 -15.60 3.23
CA PHE A 14 -10.64 -15.49 2.09
C PHE A 14 -10.54 -14.06 1.58
N ALA A 15 -11.70 -13.39 1.43
CA ALA A 15 -11.74 -12.01 0.97
C ALA A 15 -11.02 -11.07 1.94
N ASN A 16 -11.15 -11.27 3.25
CA ASN A 16 -10.50 -10.44 4.26
C ASN A 16 -8.98 -10.57 4.22
N ASN A 17 -8.45 -11.77 3.97
CA ASN A 17 -7.01 -12.00 3.89
C ASN A 17 -6.40 -11.49 2.58
N PHE A 18 -7.22 -11.35 1.55
CA PHE A 18 -6.75 -11.05 0.20
C PHE A 18 -6.65 -9.56 -0.11
N ASN A 19 -7.20 -8.68 0.73
CA ASN A 19 -7.49 -7.31 0.34
C ASN A 19 -6.90 -6.20 1.21
N ALA A 20 -5.77 -6.41 1.87
CA ALA A 20 -5.18 -5.36 2.70
C ALA A 20 -4.83 -4.13 1.85
N LEU A 21 -4.21 -4.32 0.69
CA LEU A 21 -3.85 -3.21 -0.20
C LEU A 21 -5.09 -2.55 -0.81
N ALA A 22 -6.11 -3.35 -1.15
CA ALA A 22 -7.37 -2.83 -1.66
C ALA A 22 -8.11 -2.01 -0.59
N LYS A 23 -8.08 -2.45 0.65
CA LYS A 23 -8.64 -1.69 1.78
C LYS A 23 -7.92 -0.37 1.96
N ALA A 24 -6.60 -0.37 1.83
CA ALA A 24 -5.80 0.84 1.90
C ALA A 24 -6.20 1.82 0.80
N SER A 25 -6.36 1.32 -0.42
CA SER A 25 -6.77 2.14 -1.56
C SER A 25 -8.15 2.76 -1.34
N ALA A 26 -9.09 1.97 -0.84
CA ALA A 26 -10.45 2.45 -0.56
C ALA A 26 -10.43 3.53 0.53
N ALA A 27 -9.68 3.32 1.60
CA ALA A 27 -9.56 4.30 2.69
C ALA A 27 -8.89 5.59 2.20
N LEU A 28 -7.88 5.48 1.33
CA LEU A 28 -7.23 6.64 0.72
C LEU A 28 -8.23 7.48 -0.08
N LYS A 29 -9.07 6.84 -0.87
CA LYS A 29 -10.05 7.53 -1.73
C LYS A 29 -11.06 8.34 -0.95
N ILE A 30 -11.42 7.88 0.25
CA ILE A 30 -12.40 8.59 1.08
C ILE A 30 -11.74 9.47 2.15
N GLY A 31 -10.43 9.62 2.09
CA GLY A 31 -9.70 10.54 2.97
C GLY A 31 -9.37 9.99 4.36
N MET A 32 -9.52 8.70 4.59
CA MET A 32 -9.19 8.06 5.86
C MET A 32 -7.72 7.62 5.83
N PHE A 33 -6.82 8.60 5.86
CA PHE A 33 -5.40 8.38 5.58
C PHE A 33 -4.68 7.55 6.65
N LYS A 34 -4.98 7.80 7.92
CA LYS A 34 -4.36 7.03 9.01
C LYS A 34 -4.81 5.58 8.98
N GLU A 35 -6.08 5.34 8.69
CA GLU A 35 -6.62 4.00 8.55
C GLU A 35 -6.03 3.29 7.34
N ALA A 36 -5.90 4.01 6.22
CA ALA A 36 -5.24 3.48 5.03
C ALA A 36 -3.82 3.01 5.35
N LEU A 37 -3.09 3.79 6.16
CA LEU A 37 -1.72 3.45 6.54
C LEU A 37 -1.66 2.17 7.37
N LEU A 38 -2.65 1.91 8.23
CA LEU A 38 -2.75 0.65 8.96
C LEU A 38 -2.93 -0.54 8.02
N HIS A 39 -3.79 -0.39 7.02
CA HIS A 39 -3.98 -1.45 6.01
C HIS A 39 -2.72 -1.68 5.18
N VAL A 40 -1.99 -0.62 4.85
CA VAL A 40 -0.71 -0.75 4.15
C VAL A 40 0.30 -1.50 5.02
N SER A 41 0.30 -1.23 6.32
CA SER A 41 1.17 -1.93 7.27
C SER A 41 0.91 -3.44 7.25
N ASP A 42 -0.36 -3.83 7.22
CA ASP A 42 -0.74 -5.23 7.11
C ASP A 42 -0.30 -5.83 5.76
N ALA A 43 -0.50 -5.08 4.67
CA ALA A 43 -0.07 -5.52 3.35
C ALA A 43 1.44 -5.71 3.27
N GLN A 44 2.19 -4.84 3.92
CA GLN A 44 3.66 -4.94 3.96
C GLN A 44 4.13 -6.19 4.69
N LYS A 45 3.46 -6.56 5.79
CA LYS A 45 3.78 -7.78 6.52
C LYS A 45 3.52 -9.03 5.68
N GLU A 46 2.44 -9.02 4.91
CA GLU A 46 2.08 -10.14 4.05
C GLU A 46 2.98 -10.23 2.82
N ASN A 47 3.43 -9.09 2.30
CA ASN A 47 4.15 -9.03 1.02
C ASN A 47 5.24 -7.96 1.07
N PRO A 48 6.35 -8.22 1.78
CA PRO A 48 7.37 -7.20 2.04
C PRO A 48 8.20 -6.79 0.83
N THR A 49 8.05 -7.47 -0.31
CA THR A 49 8.77 -7.14 -1.55
C THR A 49 7.86 -6.63 -2.67
N ASN A 50 6.60 -6.38 -2.35
CA ASN A 50 5.66 -5.86 -3.35
C ASN A 50 5.82 -4.34 -3.48
N PRO A 51 6.27 -3.84 -4.65
CA PRO A 51 6.49 -2.40 -4.81
C PRO A 51 5.22 -1.57 -4.70
N ASP A 52 4.06 -2.14 -5.02
CA ASP A 52 2.77 -1.42 -4.88
C ASP A 52 2.47 -1.07 -3.43
N VAL A 53 2.88 -1.91 -2.50
CA VAL A 53 2.72 -1.66 -1.07
C VAL A 53 3.49 -0.40 -0.68
N TYR A 54 4.74 -0.30 -1.10
CA TYR A 54 5.59 0.85 -0.78
C TYR A 54 5.16 2.11 -1.50
N ARG A 55 4.65 1.96 -2.73
CA ARG A 55 4.08 3.08 -3.47
C ARG A 55 2.91 3.69 -2.71
N MET A 56 1.97 2.85 -2.28
CA MET A 56 0.81 3.29 -1.51
C MET A 56 1.25 3.93 -0.19
N LYS A 57 2.20 3.31 0.50
CA LYS A 57 2.75 3.83 1.75
C LYS A 57 3.34 5.22 1.55
N ALA A 58 4.12 5.39 0.49
CA ALA A 58 4.76 6.66 0.18
C ALA A 58 3.74 7.76 -0.10
N LEU A 59 2.73 7.46 -0.92
CA LEU A 59 1.68 8.43 -1.24
C LEU A 59 0.93 8.87 0.02
N LEU A 60 0.62 7.94 0.91
CA LEU A 60 -0.06 8.26 2.17
C LEU A 60 0.81 9.12 3.08
N LEU A 61 2.10 8.82 3.14
CA LEU A 61 3.03 9.59 3.97
C LEU A 61 3.24 11.01 3.43
N GLU A 62 3.18 11.20 2.10
CA GLU A 62 3.20 12.54 1.52
C GLU A 62 1.95 13.32 1.90
N VAL A 63 0.78 12.70 1.82
CA VAL A 63 -0.49 13.33 2.20
C VAL A 63 -0.48 13.71 3.68
N LEU A 64 0.12 12.88 4.52
CA LEU A 64 0.22 13.13 5.96
C LEU A 64 1.37 14.08 6.33
N ASP A 65 2.03 14.66 5.35
CA ASP A 65 3.16 15.59 5.54
C ASP A 65 4.31 14.96 6.34
N GLU A 66 4.69 13.76 5.93
CA GLU A 66 5.83 13.03 6.50
C GLU A 66 6.87 12.77 5.41
N PRO A 67 7.56 13.83 4.92
CA PRO A 67 8.42 13.72 3.74
C PRO A 67 9.61 12.77 3.90
N LYS A 68 10.20 12.69 5.08
CA LYS A 68 11.35 11.79 5.29
C LYS A 68 10.94 10.32 5.22
N LYS A 69 9.78 10.00 5.81
CA LYS A 69 9.26 8.64 5.76
C LYS A 69 8.77 8.30 4.35
N ALA A 70 8.16 9.27 3.67
CA ALA A 70 7.73 9.09 2.28
C ALA A 70 8.92 8.81 1.37
N LEU A 71 10.02 9.55 1.55
CA LEU A 71 11.24 9.35 0.79
C LEU A 71 11.76 7.92 0.94
N LYS A 72 11.79 7.41 2.16
CA LYS A 72 12.22 6.04 2.43
C LYS A 72 11.31 5.03 1.74
N ALA A 73 10.00 5.25 1.80
CA ALA A 73 9.03 4.36 1.16
C ALA A 73 9.18 4.36 -0.36
N TRP A 74 9.43 5.52 -0.97
CA TRP A 74 9.69 5.60 -2.40
C TRP A 74 10.97 4.86 -2.80
N LYS A 75 12.02 4.94 -1.97
CA LYS A 75 13.25 4.19 -2.20
C LYS A 75 13.00 2.68 -2.15
N ASN A 76 12.17 2.23 -1.21
CA ASN A 76 11.77 0.83 -1.15
C ASN A 76 10.96 0.43 -2.38
N CYS A 77 10.07 1.30 -2.84
CA CYS A 77 9.31 1.07 -4.07
C CYS A 77 10.27 0.89 -5.26
N LEU A 78 11.26 1.76 -5.38
CA LEU A 78 12.24 1.69 -6.45
C LEU A 78 13.04 0.38 -6.41
N GLU A 79 13.44 -0.01 -5.20
CA GLU A 79 14.21 -1.25 -5.00
C GLU A 79 13.49 -2.49 -5.52
N TYR A 80 12.17 -2.56 -5.28
CA TYR A 80 11.35 -3.71 -5.68
C TYR A 80 10.62 -3.50 -7.00
N SER A 81 10.83 -2.38 -7.66
CA SER A 81 10.16 -2.04 -8.91
C SER A 81 10.39 -3.11 -9.98
N ILE A 82 9.33 -3.47 -10.69
CA ILE A 82 9.36 -4.51 -11.71
C ILE A 82 9.27 -3.97 -13.14
N ASP A 83 9.03 -2.67 -13.30
CA ASP A 83 8.93 -2.07 -14.61
C ASP A 83 9.46 -0.64 -14.61
N GLU A 84 9.71 -0.13 -15.81
CA GLU A 84 10.30 1.18 -16.01
C GLU A 84 9.37 2.31 -15.61
N HIS A 85 8.07 2.14 -15.80
CA HIS A 85 7.08 3.14 -15.45
C HIS A 85 7.08 3.42 -13.94
N MET A 86 7.05 2.35 -13.15
CA MET A 86 7.07 2.44 -11.69
C MET A 86 8.39 3.03 -11.19
N SER A 87 9.52 2.61 -11.79
CA SER A 87 10.83 3.15 -11.44
C SER A 87 10.92 4.64 -11.70
N ARG A 88 10.35 5.08 -12.81
CA ARG A 88 10.33 6.51 -13.17
C ARG A 88 9.50 7.31 -12.18
N GLU A 89 8.33 6.81 -11.83
CA GLU A 89 7.47 7.47 -10.83
C GLU A 89 8.21 7.62 -9.50
N ALA A 90 8.79 6.52 -9.02
CA ALA A 90 9.52 6.54 -7.75
C ALA A 90 10.67 7.53 -7.78
N ASN A 91 11.44 7.56 -8.88
CA ASN A 91 12.56 8.48 -9.02
C ASN A 91 12.13 9.95 -9.01
N ILE A 92 11.00 10.27 -9.63
CA ILE A 92 10.46 11.63 -9.63
C ILE A 92 10.15 12.08 -8.21
N HIS A 93 9.49 11.24 -7.42
CA HIS A 93 9.17 11.56 -6.03
C HIS A 93 10.42 11.62 -5.15
N ILE A 94 11.36 10.70 -5.35
CA ILE A 94 12.62 10.69 -4.60
C ILE A 94 13.36 12.00 -4.83
N GLN A 95 13.46 12.43 -6.07
CA GLN A 95 14.15 13.68 -6.40
C GLN A 95 13.47 14.88 -5.73
N SER A 96 12.15 14.96 -5.88
CA SER A 96 11.36 16.05 -5.31
C SER A 96 11.48 16.12 -3.79
N LEU A 97 11.39 14.98 -3.12
CA LEU A 97 11.47 14.91 -1.66
C LEU A 97 12.88 15.16 -1.14
N SER A 98 13.91 14.80 -1.92
CA SER A 98 15.30 15.01 -1.54
C SER A 98 15.72 16.48 -1.60
N GLU A 99 15.00 17.29 -2.36
CA GLU A 99 15.27 18.74 -2.47
C GLU A 99 14.67 19.56 -1.35
N LYS A 100 13.88 18.95 -0.50
CA LYS A 100 13.26 19.63 0.65
C LYS A 100 14.18 19.58 1.91
#